data_90ccf50c164acf3ca50555dc3f703e64
#
_entry.id   90ccf50c164acf3ca50555dc3f703e64
#
_cell.length_a   1.000
_cell.length_b   1.000
_cell.length_c   1.000
_cell.angle_alpha   90.00
_cell.angle_beta   90.00
_cell.angle_gamma   90.00
#
_symmetry.space_group_name_H-M   'P 1'
#
loop_
_entity.id
_entity.type
_entity.pdbx_description
1 polymer ?
#
loop_
_entity_poly.entity_id
_entity_poly.type
_entity_poly.pdbx_seq_one_letter_code
_entity_poly.pdbx_strand_id
1 'polypeptide(L)'
;MQKKFLNLQKIAKNNVLGKELAMEKINQKEYQEFLEKHERCNFQQSPEWAKVKGNWINEIVVAEDESGKIIGAVSILIRKIPIFGNIMYSSRGPTCDIHDISVMKQLTVGIKELAKKYKAIVYKAEPDILSSDEEYRKIVTSLGYKIKDDAKNFREEIQPRYVFRLDIKNKTEDEIFAGFHSKTRYNVRLAIKKGVEVKEGTREDLKDFHKIMVETGARDGFIIRPLSYFEKMYDEMAPEHMKLLMAYHDGKPISGVIPIFYGNKTWYLYGASSNEHRNLMPNYLLQWEMIKMAIARHDDIYDFRGVVGNVEKTHPQYGLYRFKQGFGADLIEWIGEIYMPFKPITYKLYRFSEKAFRTIRQIKRKIAK
;
A
#
# COMPACT_ATOMS: atom_id res chain seq x y z
N MET A 1 3.63 -0.32 55.20
CA MET A 1 3.06 -0.54 53.84
C MET A 1 3.31 0.65 52.89
N GLN A 2 3.25 1.88 53.31
CA GLN A 2 3.44 3.04 52.41
C GLN A 2 4.86 3.19 51.83
N LYS A 3 5.94 2.82 52.51
CA LYS A 3 7.32 2.87 51.96
C LYS A 3 7.60 1.86 50.84
N LYS A 4 6.88 0.74 50.79
CA LYS A 4 6.99 -0.24 49.69
C LYS A 4 6.27 0.21 48.43
N PHE A 5 5.19 0.96 48.55
CA PHE A 5 4.48 1.56 47.39
C PHE A 5 5.25 2.70 46.75
N LEU A 6 5.92 3.53 47.52
CA LEU A 6 6.78 4.62 46.99
C LEU A 6 8.00 4.06 46.23
N ASN A 7 8.57 2.94 46.68
CA ASN A 7 9.70 2.32 45.99
C ASN A 7 9.27 1.65 44.67
N LEU A 8 8.10 1.05 44.59
CA LEU A 8 7.57 0.52 43.31
C LEU A 8 7.24 1.59 42.31
N GLN A 9 6.73 2.75 42.75
CA GLN A 9 6.53 3.88 41.86
C GLN A 9 7.84 4.57 41.41
N LYS A 10 8.89 4.55 42.23
CA LYS A 10 10.25 5.03 41.84
C LYS A 10 10.93 4.04 40.89
N ILE A 11 10.80 2.75 41.09
CA ILE A 11 11.34 1.73 40.18
C ILE A 11 10.60 1.75 38.84
N ALA A 12 9.28 1.91 38.84
CA ALA A 12 8.51 2.10 37.58
C ALA A 12 8.84 3.40 36.87
N LYS A 13 9.10 4.51 37.57
CA LYS A 13 9.53 5.78 36.95
C LYS A 13 10.97 5.72 36.44
N ASN A 14 11.87 5.02 37.07
CA ASN A 14 13.27 4.91 36.63
C ASN A 14 13.45 3.89 35.47
N ASN A 15 12.60 2.89 35.36
CA ASN A 15 12.62 1.97 34.20
C ASN A 15 11.93 2.51 32.95
N VAL A 16 11.13 3.58 33.07
CA VAL A 16 10.47 4.23 31.93
C VAL A 16 11.22 5.49 31.45
N LEU A 17 12.13 6.05 32.29
CA LEU A 17 12.84 7.33 32.00
C LEU A 17 14.35 7.17 31.85
N GLY A 18 14.90 5.96 31.88
CA GLY A 18 16.35 5.74 31.93
C GLY A 18 17.00 4.87 30.88
N LYS A 19 16.25 4.38 29.90
CA LYS A 19 16.80 3.97 28.61
C LYS A 19 16.64 5.17 27.66
N GLU A 20 17.68 6.00 27.50
CA GLU A 20 17.98 6.53 26.18
C GLU A 20 17.96 5.30 25.27
N LEU A 21 16.88 5.13 24.51
CA LEU A 21 16.82 4.18 23.43
C LEU A 21 17.90 4.64 22.44
N ALA A 22 19.16 4.18 22.68
CA ALA A 22 20.07 3.99 21.59
C ALA A 22 19.24 3.19 20.59
N MET A 23 18.94 3.79 19.43
CA MET A 23 18.34 3.06 18.31
C MET A 23 19.39 2.04 17.90
N GLU A 24 19.43 0.89 18.62
CA GLU A 24 20.16 -0.27 18.18
C GLU A 24 19.67 -0.55 16.77
N LYS A 25 20.61 -0.78 15.85
CA LYS A 25 20.26 -1.12 14.48
C LYS A 25 19.33 -2.33 14.55
N ILE A 26 18.05 -2.10 14.31
CA ILE A 26 17.03 -3.15 14.27
C ILE A 26 17.59 -4.26 13.38
N ASN A 27 17.58 -5.48 13.87
CA ASN A 27 17.97 -6.64 13.09
C ASN A 27 17.00 -6.76 11.91
N GLN A 28 17.45 -6.37 10.72
CA GLN A 28 16.62 -6.36 9.52
C GLN A 28 15.98 -7.72 9.24
N LYS A 29 16.69 -8.81 9.54
CA LYS A 29 16.17 -10.17 9.34
C LYS A 29 15.01 -10.44 10.29
N GLU A 30 15.14 -10.12 11.56
CA GLU A 30 14.07 -10.30 12.56
C GLU A 30 12.84 -9.45 12.23
N TYR A 31 13.04 -8.21 11.80
CA TYR A 31 11.97 -7.33 11.34
C TYR A 31 11.25 -7.91 10.12
N GLN A 32 11.98 -8.40 9.13
CA GLN A 32 11.40 -8.99 7.93
C GLN A 32 10.60 -10.26 8.26
N GLU A 33 11.17 -11.14 9.07
CA GLU A 33 10.47 -12.36 9.53
C GLU A 33 9.20 -12.04 10.33
N PHE A 34 9.23 -11.00 11.17
CA PHE A 34 8.05 -10.51 11.86
C PHE A 34 6.98 -10.03 10.88
N LEU A 35 7.36 -9.19 9.90
CA LEU A 35 6.42 -8.66 8.92
C LEU A 35 5.74 -9.76 8.11
N GLU A 36 6.53 -10.70 7.56
CA GLU A 36 6.02 -11.74 6.67
C GLU A 36 5.07 -12.73 7.36
N LYS A 37 5.31 -12.99 8.63
CA LYS A 37 4.49 -13.92 9.44
C LYS A 37 3.24 -13.27 10.04
N HIS A 38 3.19 -11.93 10.07
CA HIS A 38 2.07 -11.23 10.70
C HIS A 38 0.85 -11.18 9.77
N GLU A 39 -0.34 -11.46 10.28
CA GLU A 39 -1.59 -11.43 9.49
C GLU A 39 -1.86 -10.08 8.81
N ARG A 40 -1.39 -8.99 9.42
CA ARG A 40 -1.49 -7.63 8.88
C ARG A 40 -0.27 -7.23 8.04
N CYS A 41 0.48 -8.21 7.51
CA CYS A 41 1.62 -7.94 6.63
C CYS A 41 1.19 -7.07 5.43
N ASN A 42 2.08 -6.16 5.03
CA ASN A 42 1.90 -5.37 3.82
C ASN A 42 3.28 -5.04 3.22
N PHE A 43 3.47 -5.35 1.95
CA PHE A 43 4.74 -5.13 1.26
C PHE A 43 5.24 -3.67 1.34
N GLN A 44 4.33 -2.71 1.54
CA GLN A 44 4.70 -1.29 1.66
C GLN A 44 5.39 -0.95 3.00
N GLN A 45 5.43 -1.90 3.92
CA GLN A 45 6.20 -1.82 5.16
C GLN A 45 7.57 -2.50 5.02
N SER A 46 7.82 -3.26 3.95
CA SER A 46 9.05 -4.04 3.80
C SER A 46 10.30 -3.19 3.53
N PRO A 47 11.49 -3.72 3.86
CA PRO A 47 12.77 -3.10 3.53
C PRO A 47 12.97 -2.92 2.03
N GLU A 48 12.54 -3.88 1.20
CA GLU A 48 12.64 -3.85 -0.26
C GLU A 48 11.84 -2.66 -0.81
N TRP A 49 10.60 -2.49 -0.33
CA TRP A 49 9.80 -1.34 -0.73
C TRP A 49 10.40 0.00 -0.32
N ALA A 50 11.04 0.06 0.85
CA ALA A 50 11.76 1.24 1.28
C ALA A 50 12.91 1.59 0.32
N LYS A 51 13.65 0.59 -0.17
CA LYS A 51 14.70 0.76 -1.19
C LYS A 51 14.14 1.23 -2.52
N VAL A 52 12.98 0.73 -2.96
CA VAL A 52 12.26 1.26 -4.13
C VAL A 52 11.95 2.76 -3.97
N LYS A 53 11.69 3.22 -2.73
CA LYS A 53 11.47 4.64 -2.38
C LYS A 53 12.75 5.41 -2.08
N GLY A 54 13.88 5.01 -2.61
CA GLY A 54 15.22 5.49 -2.29
C GLY A 54 15.51 7.00 -2.30
N ASN A 55 14.51 7.85 -2.62
CA ASN A 55 14.57 9.30 -2.45
C ASN A 55 14.11 9.77 -1.05
N TRP A 56 13.74 8.84 -0.17
CA TRP A 56 13.29 9.06 1.18
C TRP A 56 14.24 8.36 2.15
N ILE A 57 14.47 8.95 3.31
CA ILE A 57 15.10 8.24 4.41
C ILE A 57 14.07 7.24 4.94
N ASN A 58 14.50 6.02 5.21
CA ASN A 58 13.66 5.03 5.87
C ASN A 58 14.14 4.81 7.30
N GLU A 59 13.21 4.87 8.23
CA GLU A 59 13.39 4.50 9.63
C GLU A 59 12.31 3.50 10.02
N ILE A 60 12.62 2.64 10.97
CA ILE A 60 11.69 1.63 11.50
C ILE A 60 11.52 1.89 12.98
N VAL A 61 10.28 1.87 13.46
CA VAL A 61 9.96 1.86 14.88
C VAL A 61 9.36 0.50 15.21
N VAL A 62 9.83 -0.13 16.27
CA VAL A 62 9.33 -1.39 16.78
C VAL A 62 8.71 -1.23 18.17
N ALA A 63 7.78 -2.09 18.48
CA ALA A 63 7.30 -2.36 19.82
C ALA A 63 7.74 -3.78 20.19
N GLU A 64 8.25 -3.95 21.40
CA GLU A 64 8.80 -5.21 21.89
C GLU A 64 8.07 -5.65 23.16
N ASP A 65 7.98 -6.96 23.37
CA ASP A 65 7.53 -7.53 24.63
C ASP A 65 8.64 -7.50 25.70
N GLU A 66 8.34 -8.06 26.89
CA GLU A 66 9.30 -8.10 28.01
C GLU A 66 10.57 -8.91 27.69
N SER A 67 10.52 -9.81 26.71
CA SER A 67 11.66 -10.63 26.27
C SER A 67 12.51 -9.95 25.19
N GLY A 68 12.07 -8.81 24.65
CA GLY A 68 12.71 -8.09 23.55
C GLY A 68 12.29 -8.59 22.17
N LYS A 69 11.25 -9.43 22.09
CA LYS A 69 10.70 -9.90 20.81
C LYS A 69 9.80 -8.84 20.19
N ILE A 70 9.94 -8.61 18.88
CA ILE A 70 9.09 -7.68 18.13
C ILE A 70 7.63 -8.17 18.14
N ILE A 71 6.72 -7.32 18.63
CA ILE A 71 5.27 -7.52 18.67
C ILE A 71 4.51 -6.47 17.86
N GLY A 72 5.21 -5.43 17.39
CA GLY A 72 4.65 -4.41 16.52
C GLY A 72 5.74 -3.65 15.82
N ALA A 73 5.45 -3.16 14.61
CA ALA A 73 6.41 -2.40 13.84
C ALA A 73 5.74 -1.40 12.89
N VAL A 74 6.47 -0.32 12.56
CA VAL A 74 6.07 0.63 11.53
C VAL A 74 7.27 1.14 10.75
N SER A 75 7.27 0.95 9.44
CA SER A 75 8.24 1.55 8.51
C SER A 75 7.82 2.97 8.16
N ILE A 76 8.72 3.92 8.31
CA ILE A 76 8.47 5.35 8.15
C ILE A 76 9.41 5.92 7.10
N LEU A 77 8.84 6.50 6.08
CA LEU A 77 9.55 7.23 5.05
C LEU A 77 9.60 8.71 5.44
N ILE A 78 10.79 9.30 5.41
CA ILE A 78 11.02 10.68 5.83
C ILE A 78 11.52 11.49 4.65
N ARG A 79 10.87 12.62 4.39
CA ARG A 79 11.22 13.51 3.28
C ARG A 79 11.34 14.94 3.72
N LYS A 80 12.42 15.61 3.29
CA LYS A 80 12.59 17.04 3.45
C LYS A 80 11.66 17.81 2.52
N ILE A 81 10.90 18.72 3.07
CA ILE A 81 10.12 19.71 2.32
C ILE A 81 10.82 21.06 2.46
N PRO A 82 11.29 21.64 1.35
CA PRO A 82 11.96 22.95 1.39
C PRO A 82 11.14 23.97 2.19
N ILE A 83 11.81 24.76 3.03
CA ILE A 83 11.24 25.84 3.88
C ILE A 83 10.44 25.29 5.09
N PHE A 84 9.69 24.19 4.95
CA PHE A 84 8.77 23.71 6.00
C PHE A 84 9.39 22.71 6.98
N GLY A 85 10.43 21.96 6.58
CA GLY A 85 11.05 20.90 7.39
C GLY A 85 10.81 19.50 6.84
N ASN A 86 10.72 18.50 7.71
CA ASN A 86 10.51 17.12 7.28
C ASN A 86 9.06 16.68 7.49
N ILE A 87 8.58 15.83 6.59
CA ILE A 87 7.36 15.03 6.78
C ILE A 87 7.76 13.57 6.99
N MET A 88 7.01 12.88 7.83
CA MET A 88 7.11 11.45 8.07
C MET A 88 5.85 10.78 7.53
N TYR A 89 6.01 9.69 6.79
CA TYR A 89 4.91 8.99 6.16
C TYR A 89 5.05 7.48 6.27
N SER A 90 4.01 6.81 6.73
CA SER A 90 3.91 5.36 6.74
C SER A 90 2.78 4.89 5.82
N SER A 91 3.14 4.03 4.88
CA SER A 91 2.19 3.46 3.93
C SER A 91 1.69 2.12 4.45
N ARG A 92 0.40 1.99 4.69
CA ARG A 92 -0.25 0.74 5.14
C ARG A 92 0.24 0.15 6.48
N GLY A 93 1.00 0.91 7.26
CA GLY A 93 1.35 0.53 8.63
C GLY A 93 0.43 1.18 9.68
N PRO A 94 0.55 0.75 10.94
CA PRO A 94 1.51 -0.20 11.48
C PRO A 94 1.14 -1.67 11.22
N THR A 95 2.15 -2.56 11.36
CA THR A 95 1.97 -4.02 11.44
C THR A 95 2.04 -4.42 12.92
N CYS A 96 0.91 -4.69 13.54
CA CYS A 96 0.79 -5.09 14.96
C CYS A 96 -0.65 -5.52 15.25
N ASP A 97 -0.92 -6.01 16.45
CA ASP A 97 -2.28 -6.00 16.99
C ASP A 97 -2.70 -4.53 17.22
N ILE A 98 -3.63 -4.07 16.40
CA ILE A 98 -4.08 -2.66 16.38
C ILE A 98 -5.00 -2.31 17.55
N HIS A 99 -5.54 -3.32 18.25
CA HIS A 99 -6.38 -3.16 19.43
C HIS A 99 -5.58 -3.23 20.72
N ASP A 100 -4.31 -3.67 20.68
CA ASP A 100 -3.40 -3.57 21.83
C ASP A 100 -2.91 -2.14 22.01
N ILE A 101 -3.54 -1.42 22.95
CA ILE A 101 -3.18 -0.03 23.26
C ILE A 101 -1.73 0.11 23.77
N SER A 102 -1.16 -0.93 24.39
CA SER A 102 0.23 -0.91 24.88
C SER A 102 1.20 -0.91 23.71
N VAL A 103 0.99 -1.76 22.72
CA VAL A 103 1.77 -1.82 21.48
C VAL A 103 1.64 -0.51 20.71
N MET A 104 0.41 -0.03 20.51
CA MET A 104 0.14 1.23 19.82
C MET A 104 0.79 2.43 20.51
N LYS A 105 0.84 2.42 21.85
CA LYS A 105 1.52 3.46 22.65
C LYS A 105 3.04 3.40 22.48
N GLN A 106 3.66 2.22 22.51
CA GLN A 106 5.11 2.07 22.27
C GLN A 106 5.48 2.61 20.88
N LEU A 107 4.76 2.20 19.81
CA LEU A 107 4.98 2.70 18.45
C LEU A 107 4.82 4.22 18.39
N THR A 108 3.79 4.78 19.06
CA THR A 108 3.54 6.22 19.09
C THR A 108 4.70 7.00 19.78
N VAL A 109 5.29 6.44 20.84
CA VAL A 109 6.45 7.04 21.51
C VAL A 109 7.63 7.07 20.56
N GLY A 110 7.98 5.97 19.91
CA GLY A 110 9.08 5.92 18.95
C GLY A 110 8.86 6.86 17.74
N ILE A 111 7.63 6.99 17.24
CA ILE A 111 7.29 7.96 16.20
C ILE A 111 7.56 9.41 16.67
N LYS A 112 7.19 9.73 17.92
CA LYS A 112 7.44 11.08 18.49
C LYS A 112 8.94 11.36 18.67
N GLU A 113 9.74 10.36 19.01
CA GLU A 113 11.20 10.47 19.12
C GLU A 113 11.85 10.71 17.75
N LEU A 114 11.45 9.93 16.73
CA LEU A 114 11.86 10.17 15.36
C LEU A 114 11.49 11.57 14.88
N ALA A 115 10.30 12.04 15.23
CA ALA A 115 9.85 13.38 14.87
C ALA A 115 10.75 14.46 15.47
N LYS A 116 11.25 14.29 16.70
CA LYS A 116 12.24 15.18 17.31
C LYS A 116 13.58 15.10 16.58
N LYS A 117 14.10 13.88 16.36
CA LYS A 117 15.36 13.61 15.63
C LYS A 117 15.39 14.30 14.27
N TYR A 118 14.33 14.15 13.50
CA TYR A 118 14.22 14.69 12.15
C TYR A 118 13.57 16.08 12.07
N LYS A 119 13.22 16.70 13.19
CA LYS A 119 12.49 17.98 13.24
C LYS A 119 11.26 17.98 12.33
N ALA A 120 10.52 16.89 12.36
CA ALA A 120 9.35 16.69 11.51
C ALA A 120 8.22 17.65 11.88
N ILE A 121 7.44 18.06 10.88
CA ILE A 121 6.26 18.90 11.06
C ILE A 121 4.99 18.08 11.28
N VAL A 122 4.97 16.85 10.73
CA VAL A 122 3.83 15.93 10.80
C VAL A 122 4.28 14.49 10.57
N TYR A 123 3.65 13.56 11.23
CA TYR A 123 3.57 12.16 10.84
C TYR A 123 2.21 11.86 10.22
N LYS A 124 2.18 11.11 9.12
CA LYS A 124 0.99 10.69 8.40
C LYS A 124 1.06 9.20 8.14
N ALA A 125 -0.08 8.51 8.24
CA ALA A 125 -0.20 7.13 7.82
C ALA A 125 -1.55 6.91 7.12
N GLU A 126 -1.60 5.94 6.23
CA GLU A 126 -2.82 5.46 5.57
C GLU A 126 -2.92 3.95 5.76
N PRO A 127 -3.30 3.49 6.98
CA PRO A 127 -3.32 2.08 7.33
C PRO A 127 -4.41 1.32 6.57
N ASP A 128 -4.22 0.01 6.37
CA ASP A 128 -5.22 -0.90 5.82
C ASP A 128 -6.12 -1.47 6.93
N ILE A 129 -6.76 -0.57 7.65
CA ILE A 129 -7.71 -0.81 8.74
C ILE A 129 -9.09 -0.37 8.27
N LEU A 130 -10.11 -1.16 8.57
CA LEU A 130 -11.49 -0.86 8.15
C LEU A 130 -11.95 0.50 8.67
N SER A 131 -12.67 1.24 7.83
CA SER A 131 -13.28 2.52 8.22
C SER A 131 -14.29 2.38 9.36
N SER A 132 -14.89 1.20 9.49
CA SER A 132 -15.85 0.83 10.53
C SER A 132 -15.24 0.37 11.86
N ASP A 133 -13.90 0.32 11.97
CA ASP A 133 -13.22 -0.09 13.19
C ASP A 133 -13.23 1.03 14.24
N GLU A 134 -14.29 1.09 15.03
CA GLU A 134 -14.50 2.12 16.04
C GLU A 134 -13.53 2.00 17.23
N GLU A 135 -13.05 0.80 17.53
CA GLU A 135 -12.08 0.58 18.60
C GLU A 135 -10.74 1.19 18.23
N TYR A 136 -10.23 0.89 17.02
CA TYR A 136 -9.02 1.51 16.53
C TYR A 136 -9.12 3.04 16.45
N ARG A 137 -10.27 3.59 16.01
CA ARG A 137 -10.52 5.03 15.99
C ARG A 137 -10.35 5.66 17.37
N LYS A 138 -10.90 5.03 18.42
CA LYS A 138 -10.78 5.47 19.81
C LYS A 138 -9.32 5.41 20.27
N ILE A 139 -8.61 4.31 19.99
CA ILE A 139 -7.22 4.12 20.36
C ILE A 139 -6.34 5.21 19.76
N VAL A 140 -6.36 5.40 18.44
CA VAL A 140 -5.49 6.40 17.78
C VAL A 140 -5.82 7.82 18.21
N THR A 141 -7.10 8.14 18.41
CA THR A 141 -7.51 9.45 18.90
C THR A 141 -6.99 9.72 20.31
N SER A 142 -7.06 8.73 21.21
CA SER A 142 -6.54 8.81 22.57
C SER A 142 -5.02 9.02 22.62
N LEU A 143 -4.28 8.48 21.61
CA LEU A 143 -2.84 8.63 21.46
C LEU A 143 -2.43 9.96 20.79
N GLY A 144 -3.41 10.78 20.37
CA GLY A 144 -3.19 12.12 19.82
C GLY A 144 -3.15 12.19 18.30
N TYR A 145 -3.51 11.12 17.59
CA TYR A 145 -3.71 11.17 16.14
C TYR A 145 -5.02 11.84 15.79
N LYS A 146 -5.07 12.43 14.61
CA LYS A 146 -6.28 12.94 13.97
C LYS A 146 -6.60 12.08 12.78
N ILE A 147 -7.88 11.80 12.57
CA ILE A 147 -8.37 11.06 11.42
C ILE A 147 -8.88 12.07 10.40
N LYS A 148 -8.52 11.89 9.13
CA LYS A 148 -8.99 12.72 8.04
C LYS A 148 -10.23 12.10 7.42
N ASP A 149 -11.41 12.50 7.89
CA ASP A 149 -12.70 11.97 7.41
C ASP A 149 -13.25 12.70 6.17
N ASP A 150 -12.62 13.82 5.76
CA ASP A 150 -13.13 14.73 4.73
C ASP A 150 -12.55 14.50 3.32
N ALA A 151 -11.90 13.37 3.07
CA ALA A 151 -11.37 13.04 1.75
C ALA A 151 -12.52 12.80 0.75
N LYS A 152 -12.88 13.85 0.01
CA LYS A 152 -13.98 13.84 -0.98
C LYS A 152 -13.59 13.24 -2.33
N ASN A 153 -12.29 13.07 -2.59
CA ASN A 153 -11.78 12.64 -3.89
C ASN A 153 -10.66 11.61 -3.74
N PHE A 154 -10.70 10.54 -4.53
CA PHE A 154 -9.65 9.54 -4.71
C PHE A 154 -8.23 10.13 -4.92
N ARG A 155 -8.13 11.36 -5.44
CA ARG A 155 -6.85 12.03 -5.70
C ARG A 155 -6.25 12.78 -4.49
N GLU A 156 -6.95 12.83 -3.37
CA GLU A 156 -6.50 13.55 -2.16
C GLU A 156 -5.67 12.66 -1.23
N GLU A 157 -5.71 11.36 -1.43
CA GLU A 157 -4.98 10.35 -0.66
C GLU A 157 -3.81 9.80 -1.48
N ILE A 158 -2.75 9.36 -0.79
CA ILE A 158 -1.58 8.73 -1.43
C ILE A 158 -1.89 7.26 -1.72
N GLN A 159 -2.57 6.60 -0.78
CA GLN A 159 -3.06 5.23 -0.95
C GLN A 159 -4.57 5.24 -1.19
N PRO A 160 -5.07 4.31 -2.00
CA PRO A 160 -6.51 4.23 -2.23
C PRO A 160 -7.26 3.86 -0.96
N ARG A 161 -8.29 4.65 -0.63
CA ARG A 161 -9.20 4.37 0.50
C ARG A 161 -10.10 3.18 0.22
N TYR A 162 -10.55 3.03 -1.03
CA TYR A 162 -11.39 1.93 -1.46
C TYR A 162 -10.59 0.97 -2.32
N VAL A 163 -10.65 -0.31 -1.99
CA VAL A 163 -10.00 -1.39 -2.73
C VAL A 163 -10.97 -2.54 -2.93
N PHE A 164 -10.73 -3.38 -3.95
CA PHE A 164 -11.39 -4.66 -4.04
C PHE A 164 -10.45 -5.75 -3.54
N ARG A 165 -10.94 -6.61 -2.64
CA ARG A 165 -10.23 -7.78 -2.12
C ARG A 165 -11.02 -9.04 -2.35
N LEU A 166 -10.35 -10.08 -2.80
CA LEU A 166 -10.88 -11.42 -2.98
C LEU A 166 -10.27 -12.32 -1.90
N ASP A 167 -11.11 -12.88 -1.06
CA ASP A 167 -10.74 -13.94 -0.14
C ASP A 167 -10.51 -15.24 -0.92
N ILE A 168 -9.29 -15.75 -0.89
CA ILE A 168 -8.87 -16.98 -1.58
C ILE A 168 -8.37 -18.05 -0.61
N LYS A 169 -8.49 -17.78 0.70
CA LYS A 169 -8.01 -18.67 1.76
C LYS A 169 -8.64 -20.05 1.66
N ASN A 170 -7.79 -21.07 1.55
CA ASN A 170 -8.21 -22.47 1.47
C ASN A 170 -9.20 -22.78 0.32
N LYS A 171 -9.23 -21.97 -0.72
CA LYS A 171 -10.10 -22.18 -1.90
C LYS A 171 -9.32 -22.71 -3.09
N THR A 172 -9.96 -23.55 -3.85
CA THR A 172 -9.43 -24.09 -5.11
C THR A 172 -9.62 -23.11 -6.27
N GLU A 173 -8.89 -23.31 -7.35
CA GLU A 173 -9.06 -22.54 -8.60
C GLU A 173 -10.50 -22.62 -9.11
N ASP A 174 -11.12 -23.81 -9.07
CA ASP A 174 -12.49 -24.02 -9.56
C ASP A 174 -13.53 -23.27 -8.72
N GLU A 175 -13.39 -23.26 -7.39
CA GLU A 175 -14.28 -22.51 -6.50
C GLU A 175 -14.16 -21.01 -6.74
N ILE A 176 -12.94 -20.49 -6.84
CA ILE A 176 -12.70 -19.07 -7.12
C ILE A 176 -13.23 -18.69 -8.50
N PHE A 177 -12.95 -19.49 -9.54
CA PHE A 177 -13.42 -19.21 -10.89
C PHE A 177 -14.95 -19.28 -10.98
N ALA A 178 -15.60 -20.20 -10.29
CA ALA A 178 -17.06 -20.30 -10.22
C ALA A 178 -17.69 -19.04 -9.57
N GLY A 179 -17.00 -18.44 -8.59
CA GLY A 179 -17.41 -17.20 -7.90
C GLY A 179 -17.36 -15.94 -8.78
N PHE A 180 -16.67 -15.96 -9.93
CA PHE A 180 -16.65 -14.81 -10.83
C PHE A 180 -18.03 -14.59 -11.47
N HIS A 181 -18.35 -13.34 -11.79
CA HIS A 181 -19.53 -13.03 -12.61
C HIS A 181 -19.46 -13.75 -13.97
N SER A 182 -20.60 -14.15 -14.51
CA SER A 182 -20.69 -14.91 -15.78
C SER A 182 -19.92 -14.24 -16.93
N LYS A 183 -20.01 -12.90 -17.03
CA LYS A 183 -19.28 -12.13 -18.03
C LYS A 183 -17.75 -12.18 -17.83
N THR A 184 -17.27 -12.22 -16.61
CA THR A 184 -15.84 -12.34 -16.30
C THR A 184 -15.32 -13.71 -16.71
N ARG A 185 -16.02 -14.79 -16.32
CA ARG A 185 -15.68 -16.14 -16.78
C ARG A 185 -15.67 -16.26 -18.31
N TYR A 186 -16.68 -15.68 -18.95
CA TYR A 186 -16.74 -15.65 -20.42
C TYR A 186 -15.50 -14.94 -21.02
N ASN A 187 -15.13 -13.77 -20.49
CA ASN A 187 -13.99 -12.99 -21.00
C ASN A 187 -12.65 -13.69 -20.80
N VAL A 188 -12.44 -14.40 -19.69
CA VAL A 188 -11.25 -15.23 -19.47
C VAL A 188 -11.17 -16.32 -20.53
N ARG A 189 -12.27 -17.09 -20.72
CA ARG A 189 -12.32 -18.15 -21.74
C ARG A 189 -12.20 -17.61 -23.17
N LEU A 190 -12.73 -16.42 -23.44
CA LEU A 190 -12.59 -15.75 -24.72
C LEU A 190 -11.14 -15.42 -25.03
N ALA A 191 -10.40 -14.88 -24.06
CA ALA A 191 -8.98 -14.56 -24.25
C ALA A 191 -8.18 -15.83 -24.60
N ILE A 192 -8.38 -16.91 -23.86
CA ILE A 192 -7.74 -18.21 -24.14
C ILE A 192 -8.11 -18.71 -25.55
N LYS A 193 -9.41 -18.73 -25.88
CA LYS A 193 -9.91 -19.17 -27.19
C LYS A 193 -9.37 -18.34 -28.35
N LYS A 194 -9.09 -17.06 -28.11
CA LYS A 194 -8.53 -16.13 -29.10
C LYS A 194 -7.01 -16.17 -29.19
N GLY A 195 -6.34 -17.11 -28.52
CA GLY A 195 -4.91 -17.29 -28.61
C GLY A 195 -4.09 -16.23 -27.85
N VAL A 196 -4.67 -15.63 -26.80
CA VAL A 196 -3.87 -14.79 -25.89
C VAL A 196 -3.02 -15.70 -25.01
N GLU A 197 -1.71 -15.52 -25.05
CA GLU A 197 -0.74 -16.24 -24.23
C GLU A 197 -0.20 -15.34 -23.12
N VAL A 198 -0.14 -15.86 -21.89
CA VAL A 198 0.49 -15.14 -20.76
C VAL A 198 1.84 -15.81 -20.45
N LYS A 199 2.87 -14.97 -20.37
CA LYS A 199 4.24 -15.41 -20.06
C LYS A 199 4.80 -14.55 -18.92
N GLU A 200 5.65 -15.16 -18.08
CA GLU A 200 6.46 -14.42 -17.14
C GLU A 200 7.53 -13.64 -17.92
N GLY A 201 7.57 -12.33 -17.69
CA GLY A 201 8.51 -11.43 -18.34
C GLY A 201 9.78 -11.27 -17.51
N THR A 202 10.84 -10.90 -18.19
CA THR A 202 12.14 -10.59 -17.62
C THR A 202 12.29 -9.09 -17.31
N ARG A 203 13.44 -8.70 -16.79
CA ARG A 203 13.77 -7.29 -16.58
C ARG A 203 13.78 -6.48 -17.89
N GLU A 204 14.20 -7.10 -18.99
CA GLU A 204 14.24 -6.49 -20.32
C GLU A 204 12.84 -6.19 -20.86
N ASP A 205 11.87 -7.04 -20.55
CA ASP A 205 10.47 -6.89 -20.97
C ASP A 205 9.78 -5.71 -20.28
N LEU A 206 10.38 -5.14 -19.22
CA LEU A 206 9.91 -3.88 -18.62
C LEU A 206 9.84 -2.71 -19.61
N LYS A 207 10.65 -2.74 -20.68
CA LYS A 207 10.58 -1.74 -21.75
C LYS A 207 9.26 -1.80 -22.51
N ASP A 208 8.83 -3.01 -22.88
CA ASP A 208 7.55 -3.21 -23.57
C ASP A 208 6.38 -2.95 -22.62
N PHE A 209 6.46 -3.44 -21.37
CA PHE A 209 5.50 -3.09 -20.34
C PHE A 209 5.35 -1.58 -20.17
N HIS A 210 6.47 -0.84 -20.07
CA HIS A 210 6.45 0.61 -19.91
C HIS A 210 5.86 1.33 -21.12
N LYS A 211 6.16 0.87 -22.35
CA LYS A 211 5.57 1.41 -23.59
C LYS A 211 4.04 1.29 -23.56
N ILE A 212 3.52 0.09 -23.21
CA ILE A 212 2.08 -0.14 -23.08
C ILE A 212 1.49 0.68 -21.91
N MET A 213 2.24 0.85 -20.81
CA MET A 213 1.83 1.67 -19.68
C MET A 213 1.68 3.15 -20.06
N VAL A 214 2.59 3.69 -20.90
CA VAL A 214 2.49 5.06 -21.42
C VAL A 214 1.21 5.24 -22.26
N GLU A 215 0.92 4.27 -23.13
CA GLU A 215 -0.32 4.25 -23.93
C GLU A 215 -1.56 4.21 -23.02
N THR A 216 -1.54 3.35 -22.00
CA THR A 216 -2.61 3.25 -21.00
C THR A 216 -2.81 4.59 -20.26
N GLY A 217 -1.72 5.23 -19.83
CA GLY A 217 -1.78 6.50 -19.10
C GLY A 217 -2.29 7.65 -19.95
N ALA A 218 -1.92 7.69 -21.23
CA ALA A 218 -2.43 8.69 -22.18
C ALA A 218 -3.94 8.55 -22.38
N ARG A 219 -4.42 7.30 -22.54
CA ARG A 219 -5.85 6.98 -22.68
C ARG A 219 -6.66 7.31 -21.43
N ASP A 220 -6.18 6.88 -20.24
CA ASP A 220 -6.94 6.91 -19.00
C ASP A 220 -6.66 8.18 -18.15
N GLY A 221 -5.77 9.06 -18.62
CA GLY A 221 -5.53 10.40 -18.06
C GLY A 221 -4.73 10.41 -16.75
N PHE A 222 -3.80 9.45 -16.52
CA PHE A 222 -2.95 9.44 -15.34
C PHE A 222 -1.45 9.52 -15.68
N ILE A 223 -0.65 9.92 -14.67
CA ILE A 223 0.78 10.09 -14.84
C ILE A 223 1.48 8.75 -14.62
N ILE A 224 2.35 8.39 -15.56
CA ILE A 224 3.16 7.20 -15.51
C ILE A 224 4.48 7.47 -14.77
N ARG A 225 4.94 6.49 -14.02
CA ARG A 225 6.30 6.44 -13.49
C ARG A 225 7.28 6.22 -14.63
N PRO A 226 8.50 6.76 -14.56
CA PRO A 226 9.53 6.49 -15.56
C PRO A 226 9.93 5.01 -15.56
N LEU A 227 10.48 4.52 -16.67
CA LEU A 227 10.97 3.15 -16.80
C LEU A 227 11.93 2.77 -15.65
N SER A 228 12.86 3.68 -15.31
CA SER A 228 13.82 3.47 -14.21
C SER A 228 13.19 3.20 -12.85
N TYR A 229 11.95 3.62 -12.62
CA TYR A 229 11.22 3.27 -11.40
C TYR A 229 10.79 1.79 -11.40
N PHE A 230 10.34 1.27 -12.54
CA PHE A 230 9.95 -0.14 -12.69
C PHE A 230 11.18 -1.05 -12.67
N GLU A 231 12.27 -0.63 -13.32
CA GLU A 231 13.55 -1.33 -13.26
C GLU A 231 14.06 -1.44 -11.82
N LYS A 232 14.09 -0.32 -11.09
CA LYS A 232 14.46 -0.33 -9.67
C LYS A 232 13.55 -1.22 -8.83
N MET A 233 12.24 -1.19 -9.08
CA MET A 233 11.29 -2.04 -8.35
C MET A 233 11.56 -3.52 -8.64
N TYR A 234 11.88 -3.88 -9.88
CA TYR A 234 12.27 -5.23 -10.27
C TYR A 234 13.56 -5.65 -9.56
N ASP A 235 14.61 -4.81 -9.61
CA ASP A 235 15.91 -5.08 -9.02
C ASP A 235 15.85 -5.29 -7.50
N GLU A 236 14.92 -4.61 -6.79
CA GLU A 236 14.80 -4.69 -5.34
C GLU A 236 13.82 -5.78 -4.87
N MET A 237 12.85 -6.20 -5.68
CA MET A 237 11.74 -7.05 -5.26
C MET A 237 11.63 -8.38 -5.99
N ALA A 238 12.17 -8.51 -7.22
CA ALA A 238 12.11 -9.77 -7.97
C ALA A 238 13.30 -10.70 -7.62
N PRO A 239 13.13 -12.02 -7.73
CA PRO A 239 11.90 -12.72 -8.10
C PRO A 239 10.97 -13.02 -6.90
N GLU A 240 11.42 -12.79 -5.65
CA GLU A 240 10.72 -13.26 -4.45
C GLU A 240 9.36 -12.56 -4.25
N HIS A 241 9.36 -11.23 -4.37
CA HIS A 241 8.20 -10.42 -4.02
C HIS A 241 7.53 -9.77 -5.22
N MET A 242 8.07 -9.92 -6.42
CA MET A 242 7.55 -9.31 -7.64
C MET A 242 7.74 -10.22 -8.84
N LYS A 243 6.73 -10.22 -9.72
CA LYS A 243 6.85 -10.74 -11.09
C LYS A 243 6.33 -9.72 -12.09
N LEU A 244 6.74 -9.90 -13.35
CA LEU A 244 6.12 -9.26 -14.50
C LEU A 244 5.40 -10.35 -15.29
N LEU A 245 4.11 -10.17 -15.55
CA LEU A 245 3.37 -11.04 -16.47
C LEU A 245 2.99 -10.23 -17.71
N MET A 246 3.31 -10.76 -18.89
CA MET A 246 3.00 -10.16 -20.18
C MET A 246 2.03 -11.03 -20.94
N ALA A 247 1.01 -10.42 -21.53
CA ALA A 247 0.08 -11.09 -22.45
C ALA A 247 0.48 -10.78 -23.89
N TYR A 248 0.55 -11.84 -24.69
CA TYR A 248 0.93 -11.79 -26.10
C TYR A 248 -0.22 -12.27 -26.99
N HIS A 249 -0.27 -11.74 -28.20
CA HIS A 249 -1.10 -12.22 -29.29
C HIS A 249 -0.31 -12.10 -30.58
N ASP A 250 -0.22 -13.19 -31.35
CA ASP A 250 0.59 -13.28 -32.56
C ASP A 250 2.04 -12.79 -32.35
N GLY A 251 2.65 -13.18 -31.21
CA GLY A 251 4.01 -12.82 -30.84
C GLY A 251 4.19 -11.36 -30.37
N LYS A 252 3.15 -10.52 -30.37
CA LYS A 252 3.23 -9.12 -29.93
C LYS A 252 2.74 -8.95 -28.50
N PRO A 253 3.42 -8.18 -27.63
CA PRO A 253 2.94 -7.87 -26.29
C PRO A 253 1.77 -6.89 -26.38
N ILE A 254 0.61 -7.26 -25.83
CA ILE A 254 -0.64 -6.48 -25.88
C ILE A 254 -1.11 -6.00 -24.52
N SER A 255 -0.62 -6.58 -23.45
CA SER A 255 -0.94 -6.18 -22.08
C SER A 255 0.12 -6.70 -21.11
N GLY A 256 0.20 -6.12 -19.92
CA GLY A 256 1.10 -6.60 -18.87
C GLY A 256 0.63 -6.18 -17.49
N VAL A 257 1.05 -6.93 -16.47
CA VAL A 257 0.73 -6.68 -15.06
C VAL A 257 1.95 -6.95 -14.18
N ILE A 258 2.00 -6.26 -13.06
CA ILE A 258 2.99 -6.47 -12.00
C ILE A 258 2.26 -6.87 -10.72
N PRO A 259 2.20 -8.17 -10.39
CA PRO A 259 1.84 -8.64 -9.08
C PRO A 259 2.97 -8.42 -8.07
N ILE A 260 2.59 -8.17 -6.82
CA ILE A 260 3.49 -8.17 -5.65
C ILE A 260 3.00 -9.26 -4.70
N PHE A 261 3.94 -10.04 -4.20
CA PHE A 261 3.72 -11.12 -3.22
C PHE A 261 4.41 -10.77 -1.91
N TYR A 262 3.68 -10.84 -0.80
CA TYR A 262 4.29 -10.60 0.51
C TYR A 262 3.47 -11.25 1.63
N GLY A 263 4.14 -12.02 2.49
CA GLY A 263 3.46 -12.85 3.48
C GLY A 263 2.41 -13.75 2.81
N ASN A 264 1.17 -13.65 3.27
CA ASN A 264 0.04 -14.43 2.78
C ASN A 264 -0.90 -13.64 1.84
N LYS A 265 -0.35 -12.67 1.08
CA LYS A 265 -1.16 -11.78 0.22
C LYS A 265 -0.49 -11.51 -1.11
N THR A 266 -1.31 -11.40 -2.15
CA THR A 266 -0.92 -10.94 -3.47
C THR A 266 -1.65 -9.65 -3.82
N TRP A 267 -0.93 -8.67 -4.38
CA TRP A 267 -1.47 -7.39 -4.85
C TRP A 267 -1.29 -7.22 -6.35
N TYR A 268 -2.34 -6.86 -7.06
CA TYR A 268 -2.28 -6.31 -8.40
C TYR A 268 -1.81 -4.85 -8.35
N LEU A 269 -0.49 -4.62 -8.42
CA LEU A 269 0.07 -3.29 -8.19
C LEU A 269 0.01 -2.38 -9.42
N TYR A 270 0.37 -2.90 -10.60
CA TYR A 270 0.32 -2.18 -11.86
C TYR A 270 -0.29 -3.05 -12.95
N GLY A 271 -0.97 -2.41 -13.89
CA GLY A 271 -1.50 -3.03 -15.08
C GLY A 271 -1.54 -2.07 -16.25
N ALA A 272 -1.19 -2.57 -17.41
CA ALA A 272 -1.13 -1.85 -18.67
C ALA A 272 -1.85 -2.64 -19.75
N SER A 273 -2.51 -1.95 -20.69
CA SER A 273 -3.11 -2.57 -21.87
C SER A 273 -2.99 -1.66 -23.08
N SER A 274 -2.54 -2.23 -24.20
CA SER A 274 -2.53 -1.53 -25.47
C SER A 274 -3.94 -1.11 -25.90
N ASN A 275 -4.05 -0.12 -26.77
CA ASN A 275 -5.30 0.24 -27.42
C ASN A 275 -5.70 -0.81 -28.48
N GLU A 276 -4.71 -1.50 -29.04
CA GLU A 276 -4.91 -2.61 -29.96
C GLU A 276 -5.34 -3.88 -29.22
N HIS A 277 -6.11 -4.74 -29.87
CA HIS A 277 -6.51 -6.07 -29.37
C HIS A 277 -7.24 -6.10 -28.02
N ARG A 278 -7.82 -4.99 -27.56
CA ARG A 278 -8.59 -4.94 -26.30
C ARG A 278 -9.81 -5.86 -26.30
N ASN A 279 -10.38 -6.11 -27.48
CA ASN A 279 -11.49 -7.03 -27.71
C ASN A 279 -11.13 -8.51 -27.45
N LEU A 280 -9.82 -8.84 -27.38
CA LEU A 280 -9.33 -10.16 -26.99
C LEU A 280 -9.35 -10.39 -25.46
N MET A 281 -9.70 -9.37 -24.67
CA MET A 281 -9.85 -9.44 -23.20
C MET A 281 -8.59 -9.86 -22.42
N PRO A 282 -7.36 -9.45 -22.82
CA PRO A 282 -6.11 -9.93 -22.20
C PRO A 282 -6.05 -9.66 -20.70
N ASN A 283 -6.60 -8.52 -20.23
CA ASN A 283 -6.59 -8.15 -18.81
C ASN A 283 -7.40 -9.14 -17.93
N TYR A 284 -8.44 -9.77 -18.47
CA TYR A 284 -9.19 -10.77 -17.72
C TYR A 284 -8.36 -12.04 -17.53
N LEU A 285 -7.61 -12.45 -18.54
CA LEU A 285 -6.73 -13.59 -18.44
C LEU A 285 -5.55 -13.30 -17.51
N LEU A 286 -4.90 -12.13 -17.62
CA LEU A 286 -3.82 -11.72 -16.73
C LEU A 286 -4.26 -11.69 -15.25
N GLN A 287 -5.46 -11.20 -14.95
CA GLN A 287 -5.98 -11.25 -13.58
C GLN A 287 -6.17 -12.69 -13.11
N TRP A 288 -6.71 -13.56 -13.96
CA TRP A 288 -6.89 -14.97 -13.62
C TRP A 288 -5.55 -15.66 -13.37
N GLU A 289 -4.53 -15.44 -14.20
CA GLU A 289 -3.18 -15.98 -13.99
C GLU A 289 -2.57 -15.52 -12.66
N MET A 290 -2.70 -14.24 -12.30
CA MET A 290 -2.23 -13.75 -10.99
C MET A 290 -2.99 -14.38 -9.82
N ILE A 291 -4.31 -14.57 -9.95
CA ILE A 291 -5.12 -15.23 -8.90
C ILE A 291 -4.69 -16.69 -8.74
N LYS A 292 -4.43 -17.42 -9.83
CA LYS A 292 -3.90 -18.80 -9.76
C LYS A 292 -2.54 -18.84 -9.05
N MET A 293 -1.67 -17.89 -9.35
CA MET A 293 -0.38 -17.79 -8.65
C MET A 293 -0.57 -17.55 -7.15
N ALA A 294 -1.51 -16.71 -6.74
CA ALA A 294 -1.83 -16.45 -5.35
C ALA A 294 -2.36 -17.71 -4.65
N ILE A 295 -3.25 -18.46 -5.30
CA ILE A 295 -3.77 -19.75 -4.78
C ILE A 295 -2.62 -20.77 -4.63
N ALA A 296 -1.76 -20.91 -5.64
CA ALA A 296 -0.61 -21.81 -5.60
C ALA A 296 0.42 -21.45 -4.51
N ARG A 297 0.46 -20.19 -4.08
CA ARG A 297 1.26 -19.70 -2.94
C ARG A 297 0.59 -19.92 -1.59
N HIS A 298 -0.66 -20.38 -1.57
CA HIS A 298 -1.51 -20.47 -0.37
C HIS A 298 -1.77 -19.12 0.29
N ASP A 299 -1.90 -18.07 -0.52
CA ASP A 299 -2.25 -16.74 -0.01
C ASP A 299 -3.70 -16.73 0.52
N ASP A 300 -3.95 -15.87 1.51
CA ASP A 300 -5.29 -15.67 2.07
C ASP A 300 -6.10 -14.66 1.24
N ILE A 301 -5.42 -13.66 0.67
CA ILE A 301 -6.06 -12.50 0.03
C ILE A 301 -5.38 -12.15 -1.30
N TYR A 302 -6.22 -11.93 -2.32
CA TYR A 302 -5.83 -11.25 -3.54
C TYR A 302 -6.42 -9.83 -3.57
N ASP A 303 -5.56 -8.81 -3.58
CA ASP A 303 -5.95 -7.39 -3.52
C ASP A 303 -5.84 -6.75 -4.92
N PHE A 304 -6.98 -6.40 -5.51
CA PHE A 304 -7.06 -5.71 -6.80
C PHE A 304 -6.63 -4.23 -6.73
N ARG A 305 -6.27 -3.72 -5.56
CA ARG A 305 -5.95 -2.32 -5.33
C ARG A 305 -7.13 -1.37 -5.60
N GLY A 306 -6.81 -0.09 -5.72
CA GLY A 306 -7.73 1.02 -5.63
C GLY A 306 -8.83 1.13 -6.68
N VAL A 307 -9.98 1.62 -6.19
CA VAL A 307 -11.08 2.18 -6.96
C VAL A 307 -11.54 3.50 -6.33
N VAL A 308 -12.40 4.24 -7.00
CA VAL A 308 -12.88 5.55 -6.51
C VAL A 308 -13.99 5.48 -5.46
N GLY A 309 -14.29 4.30 -4.95
CA GLY A 309 -15.41 4.05 -4.05
C GLY A 309 -16.56 3.35 -4.74
N ASN A 310 -17.70 3.25 -4.07
CA ASN A 310 -18.92 2.73 -4.68
C ASN A 310 -19.50 3.80 -5.62
N VAL A 311 -19.42 3.56 -6.92
CA VAL A 311 -19.79 4.55 -7.94
C VAL A 311 -20.91 4.05 -8.84
N GLU A 312 -21.77 4.98 -9.26
CA GLU A 312 -22.85 4.72 -10.19
C GLU A 312 -22.33 4.47 -11.62
N LYS A 313 -23.18 3.87 -12.46
CA LYS A 313 -22.87 3.51 -13.88
C LYS A 313 -22.44 4.70 -14.74
N THR A 314 -22.88 5.90 -14.38
CA THR A 314 -22.57 7.16 -15.07
C THR A 314 -21.16 7.70 -14.75
N HIS A 315 -20.51 7.19 -13.70
CA HIS A 315 -19.20 7.68 -13.29
C HIS A 315 -18.11 7.26 -14.31
N PRO A 316 -17.20 8.17 -14.70
CA PRO A 316 -16.14 7.88 -15.69
C PRO A 316 -15.26 6.67 -15.36
N GLN A 317 -15.07 6.36 -14.08
CA GLN A 317 -14.27 5.19 -13.64
C GLN A 317 -15.11 3.95 -13.32
N TYR A 318 -16.41 3.94 -13.63
CA TYR A 318 -17.27 2.78 -13.43
C TYR A 318 -16.76 1.53 -14.15
N GLY A 319 -16.12 1.69 -15.31
CA GLY A 319 -15.52 0.58 -16.05
C GLY A 319 -14.48 -0.21 -15.23
N LEU A 320 -13.60 0.51 -14.52
CA LEU A 320 -12.60 -0.10 -13.63
C LEU A 320 -13.25 -0.74 -12.40
N TYR A 321 -14.24 -0.07 -11.79
CA TYR A 321 -15.01 -0.60 -10.68
C TYR A 321 -15.67 -1.94 -11.05
N ARG A 322 -16.45 -1.96 -12.14
CA ARG A 322 -17.13 -3.15 -12.64
C ARG A 322 -16.16 -4.27 -13.02
N PHE A 323 -15.00 -3.93 -13.59
CA PHE A 323 -13.98 -4.90 -13.95
C PHE A 323 -13.51 -5.67 -12.71
N LYS A 324 -13.12 -4.97 -11.65
CA LYS A 324 -12.63 -5.60 -10.42
C LYS A 324 -13.74 -6.35 -9.67
N GLN A 325 -14.92 -5.75 -9.54
CA GLN A 325 -16.10 -6.37 -8.94
C GLN A 325 -16.48 -7.69 -9.65
N GLY A 326 -16.27 -7.76 -10.96
CA GLY A 326 -16.61 -8.94 -11.77
C GLY A 326 -15.87 -10.22 -11.37
N PHE A 327 -14.77 -10.12 -10.66
CA PHE A 327 -14.02 -11.25 -10.10
C PHE A 327 -14.58 -11.73 -8.74
N GLY A 328 -15.77 -11.28 -8.31
CA GLY A 328 -16.38 -11.70 -7.05
C GLY A 328 -15.70 -11.14 -5.81
N ALA A 329 -14.90 -10.09 -5.97
CA ALA A 329 -14.19 -9.44 -4.90
C ALA A 329 -15.09 -8.47 -4.11
N ASP A 330 -14.83 -8.32 -2.81
CA ASP A 330 -15.52 -7.41 -1.91
C ASP A 330 -14.93 -6.01 -1.98
N LEU A 331 -15.79 -4.99 -1.94
CA LEU A 331 -15.37 -3.60 -1.81
C LEU A 331 -15.05 -3.29 -0.35
N ILE A 332 -13.78 -2.98 -0.08
CA ILE A 332 -13.30 -2.64 1.25
C ILE A 332 -13.06 -1.14 1.34
N GLU A 333 -13.53 -0.51 2.41
CA GLU A 333 -13.23 0.88 2.75
C GLU A 333 -12.27 0.94 3.93
N TRP A 334 -11.10 1.57 3.72
CA TRP A 334 -10.12 1.83 4.77
C TRP A 334 -10.42 3.12 5.52
N ILE A 335 -9.88 3.25 6.73
CA ILE A 335 -10.03 4.44 7.58
C ILE A 335 -9.52 5.74 6.91
N GLY A 336 -8.65 5.60 5.87
CA GLY A 336 -8.02 6.74 5.20
C GLY A 336 -6.79 7.25 5.94
N GLU A 337 -6.50 8.54 5.78
CA GLU A 337 -5.31 9.17 6.37
C GLU A 337 -5.51 9.46 7.86
N ILE A 338 -4.61 8.92 8.70
CA ILE A 338 -4.42 9.40 10.07
C ILE A 338 -3.15 10.24 10.14
N TYR A 339 -3.13 11.27 11.00
CA TYR A 339 -1.96 12.15 11.10
C TYR A 339 -1.76 12.73 12.51
N MET A 340 -0.51 13.01 12.84
CA MET A 340 -0.11 13.69 14.09
C MET A 340 0.75 14.90 13.75
N PRO A 341 0.23 16.14 13.91
CA PRO A 341 1.00 17.34 13.64
C PRO A 341 1.89 17.69 14.84
N PHE A 342 3.21 17.74 14.64
CA PHE A 342 4.20 18.15 15.65
C PHE A 342 4.42 19.67 15.67
N LYS A 343 4.21 20.33 14.51
CA LYS A 343 4.23 21.78 14.35
C LYS A 343 2.96 22.24 13.65
N PRO A 344 1.84 22.40 14.39
CA PRO A 344 0.51 22.57 13.79
C PRO A 344 0.39 23.77 12.83
N ILE A 345 1.00 24.92 13.18
CA ILE A 345 0.97 26.14 12.36
C ILE A 345 1.74 25.90 11.06
N THR A 346 2.98 25.38 11.14
CA THR A 346 3.81 25.08 9.97
C THR A 346 3.14 24.04 9.07
N TYR A 347 2.51 23.02 9.66
CA TYR A 347 1.76 22.01 8.91
C TYR A 347 0.54 22.59 8.19
N LYS A 348 -0.20 23.50 8.82
CA LYS A 348 -1.33 24.21 8.20
C LYS A 348 -0.88 25.04 6.99
N LEU A 349 0.23 25.77 7.12
CA LEU A 349 0.83 26.54 6.02
C LEU A 349 1.30 25.63 4.88
N TYR A 350 1.96 24.52 5.21
CA TYR A 350 2.37 23.51 4.23
C TYR A 350 1.17 22.96 3.45
N ARG A 351 0.09 22.55 4.13
CA ARG A 351 -1.13 22.07 3.47
C ARG A 351 -1.74 23.11 2.52
N PHE A 352 -1.75 24.36 2.93
CA PHE A 352 -2.25 25.44 2.09
C PHE A 352 -1.40 25.60 0.82
N SER A 353 -0.06 25.63 0.97
CA SER A 353 0.86 25.73 -0.17
C SER A 353 0.74 24.53 -1.12
N GLU A 354 0.61 23.30 -0.58
CA GLU A 354 0.40 22.09 -1.38
C GLU A 354 -0.89 22.16 -2.19
N LYS A 355 -1.98 22.62 -1.60
CA LYS A 355 -3.27 22.79 -2.29
C LYS A 355 -3.15 23.83 -3.41
N ALA A 356 -2.53 24.98 -3.14
CA ALA A 356 -2.30 26.03 -4.14
C ALA A 356 -1.45 25.50 -5.31
N PHE A 357 -0.38 24.78 -5.01
CA PHE A 357 0.50 24.20 -6.02
C PHE A 357 -0.20 23.16 -6.91
N ARG A 358 -1.04 22.32 -6.32
CA ARG A 358 -1.87 21.33 -7.05
C ARG A 358 -2.85 22.06 -8.00
N THR A 359 -3.50 23.13 -7.53
CA THR A 359 -4.44 23.92 -8.35
C THR A 359 -3.74 24.56 -9.53
N ILE A 360 -2.60 25.23 -9.32
CA ILE A 360 -1.79 25.84 -10.37
C ILE A 360 -1.37 24.80 -11.41
N ARG A 361 -0.93 23.63 -10.98
CA ARG A 361 -0.54 22.54 -11.88
C ARG A 361 -1.72 21.99 -12.71
N GLN A 362 -2.92 21.95 -12.13
CA GLN A 362 -4.13 21.54 -12.86
C GLN A 362 -4.52 22.58 -13.91
N ILE A 363 -4.44 23.89 -13.59
CA ILE A 363 -4.72 24.98 -14.53
C ILE A 363 -3.71 24.93 -15.70
N LYS A 364 -2.41 24.83 -15.42
CA LYS A 364 -1.38 24.74 -16.47
C LYS A 364 -1.62 23.55 -17.42
N ARG A 365 -2.12 22.43 -16.92
CA ARG A 365 -2.45 21.25 -17.74
C ARG A 365 -3.69 21.44 -18.60
N LYS A 366 -4.66 22.24 -18.15
CA LYS A 366 -5.86 22.56 -18.95
C LYS A 366 -5.54 23.53 -20.08
N ILE A 367 -4.55 24.41 -19.88
CA ILE A 367 -4.11 25.41 -20.89
C ILE A 367 -3.19 24.74 -21.93
N ALA A 368 -2.47 23.67 -21.57
CA ALA A 368 -1.56 22.96 -22.46
C ALA A 368 -2.22 21.83 -23.29
N LYS A 369 -3.53 21.63 -23.14
CA LYS A 369 -4.40 20.79 -23.99
C LYS A 369 -5.22 21.65 -24.94
#